data_733f9c44a3be1fba4f387c001cb8adb2
#
_entry.id   733f9c44a3be1fba4f387c001cb8adb2
#
_cell.length_a   1.000
_cell.length_b   1.000
_cell.length_c   1.000
_cell.angle_alpha   90.00
_cell.angle_beta   90.00
_cell.angle_gamma   90.00
#
_symmetry.space_group_name_H-M   'P 1'
#
loop_
_entity.id
_entity.type
_entity.pdbx_description
1 polymer ?
#
loop_
_entity_poly.entity_id
_entity_poly.type
_entity_poly.pdbx_seq_one_letter_code
_entity_poly.pdbx_strand_id
1 'polypeptide(L)'
;RAFAELALTVALDADRACIAFSFPCECLPNGDGRIISMGKESRVTGAEGKLVCEGIETAMRALGASGARRFPPQTKAAPMGARRWRLINDTVGSMLGGMASCDRSRYADFIGFILGTGTNACCHVKACDVTKSPETVAMGGETLVNLESGCFGRALRGTADIAVDEASGLPGDHPAEKMISGAYYRLLLRETLLLAAKEGFLSAKSGENIAALSVTSAMMDAFCLDPMGGNAVAEALETEKD
;
A
#
# COMPACT_ATOMS: atom_id res chain seq x y z
N ARG A 1 -10.11 -1.76 -18.13
CA ARG A 1 -9.88 -2.52 -19.36
C ARG A 1 -8.55 -3.26 -19.31
N ALA A 2 -7.40 -2.61 -19.12
CA ALA A 2 -6.07 -3.25 -19.05
C ALA A 2 -6.01 -4.38 -18.00
N PHE A 3 -6.59 -4.17 -16.82
CA PHE A 3 -6.65 -5.20 -15.78
C PHE A 3 -7.50 -6.40 -16.20
N ALA A 4 -8.62 -6.16 -16.89
CA ALA A 4 -9.46 -7.24 -17.42
C ALA A 4 -8.75 -8.02 -18.53
N GLU A 5 -7.96 -7.36 -19.39
CA GLU A 5 -7.12 -8.00 -20.41
C GLU A 5 -6.08 -8.93 -19.75
N LEU A 6 -5.41 -8.47 -18.69
CA LEU A 6 -4.46 -9.29 -17.92
C LEU A 6 -5.15 -10.47 -17.25
N ALA A 7 -6.28 -10.24 -16.57
CA ALA A 7 -7.05 -11.31 -15.90
C ALA A 7 -7.47 -12.41 -16.88
N LEU A 8 -7.83 -12.05 -18.10
CA LEU A 8 -8.16 -13.01 -19.17
C LEU A 8 -6.96 -13.85 -19.64
N THR A 9 -5.72 -13.40 -19.42
CA THR A 9 -4.53 -14.18 -19.81
C THR A 9 -4.16 -15.26 -18.79
N VAL A 10 -4.48 -15.05 -17.51
CA VAL A 10 -3.96 -15.89 -16.40
C VAL A 10 -5.04 -16.71 -15.69
N ALA A 11 -6.32 -16.41 -15.87
CA ALA A 11 -7.39 -16.94 -15.04
C ALA A 11 -8.57 -17.53 -15.83
N LEU A 12 -8.35 -18.00 -17.05
CA LEU A 12 -9.41 -18.51 -17.94
C LEU A 12 -10.19 -19.70 -17.34
N ASP A 13 -9.52 -20.57 -16.61
CA ASP A 13 -10.09 -21.82 -16.06
C ASP A 13 -10.45 -21.69 -14.56
N ALA A 14 -10.23 -20.54 -13.94
CA ALA A 14 -10.52 -20.34 -12.53
C ALA A 14 -12.02 -20.07 -12.31
N ASP A 15 -12.64 -20.82 -11.42
CA ASP A 15 -14.02 -20.61 -10.94
C ASP A 15 -14.07 -19.61 -9.77
N ARG A 16 -12.93 -19.28 -9.19
CA ARG A 16 -12.75 -18.33 -8.08
C ARG A 16 -11.66 -17.34 -8.41
N ALA A 17 -11.87 -16.09 -7.99
CA ALA A 17 -10.90 -15.01 -8.13
C ALA A 17 -10.84 -14.17 -6.87
N CYS A 18 -9.64 -13.75 -6.50
CA CYS A 18 -9.41 -12.82 -5.41
C CYS A 18 -8.63 -11.62 -5.93
N ILE A 19 -9.02 -10.44 -5.50
CA ILE A 19 -8.37 -9.18 -5.85
C ILE A 19 -7.86 -8.55 -4.56
N ALA A 20 -6.54 -8.33 -4.45
CA ALA A 20 -5.97 -7.48 -3.43
C ALA A 20 -6.14 -6.02 -3.87
N PHE A 21 -6.74 -5.20 -3.02
CA PHE A 21 -7.06 -3.81 -3.33
C PHE A 21 -6.70 -2.92 -2.15
N SER A 22 -5.81 -1.97 -2.38
CA SER A 22 -5.15 -1.16 -1.34
C SER A 22 -5.77 0.23 -1.14
N PHE A 23 -6.92 0.50 -1.78
CA PHE A 23 -7.62 1.77 -1.59
C PHE A 23 -8.84 1.60 -0.69
N PRO A 24 -9.27 2.68 -0.01
CA PRO A 24 -10.46 2.66 0.82
C PRO A 24 -11.68 2.17 0.05
N CYS A 25 -12.30 1.11 0.54
CA CYS A 25 -13.54 0.55 -0.01
C CYS A 25 -14.47 0.03 1.08
N GLU A 26 -15.75 0.11 0.82
CA GLU A 26 -16.79 -0.54 1.60
C GLU A 26 -16.86 -2.01 1.20
N CYS A 27 -16.60 -2.91 2.13
CA CYS A 27 -16.74 -4.36 1.89
C CYS A 27 -18.21 -4.75 1.88
N LEU A 28 -18.65 -5.39 0.80
CA LEU A 28 -20.03 -5.81 0.64
C LEU A 28 -20.23 -7.30 1.00
N PRO A 29 -21.43 -7.70 1.46
CA PRO A 29 -21.72 -9.09 1.86
C PRO A 29 -21.51 -10.11 0.74
N ASN A 30 -21.64 -9.70 -0.54
CA ASN A 30 -21.38 -10.55 -1.70
C ASN A 30 -19.88 -10.79 -1.96
N GLY A 31 -19.00 -10.11 -1.21
CA GLY A 31 -17.53 -10.17 -1.34
C GLY A 31 -16.93 -9.24 -2.38
N ASP A 32 -17.72 -8.33 -2.93
CA ASP A 32 -17.21 -7.19 -3.72
C ASP A 32 -16.86 -6.01 -2.81
N GLY A 33 -16.27 -4.97 -3.35
CA GLY A 33 -15.99 -3.71 -2.68
C GLY A 33 -16.43 -2.51 -3.48
N ARG A 34 -17.09 -1.57 -2.82
CA ARG A 34 -17.44 -0.27 -3.36
C ARG A 34 -16.33 0.72 -3.06
N ILE A 35 -15.74 1.32 -4.06
CA ILE A 35 -14.67 2.30 -3.91
C ILE A 35 -15.21 3.53 -3.18
N ILE A 36 -14.60 3.87 -2.03
CA ILE A 36 -14.91 5.09 -1.27
C ILE A 36 -14.13 6.26 -1.84
N SER A 37 -12.83 6.08 -2.01
CA SER A 37 -11.94 7.09 -2.58
C SER A 37 -10.75 6.45 -3.26
N MET A 38 -10.20 7.14 -4.25
CA MET A 38 -8.90 6.84 -4.83
C MET A 38 -7.91 7.84 -4.26
N GLY A 39 -7.49 7.57 -3.04
CA GLY A 39 -6.50 8.38 -2.31
C GLY A 39 -5.08 8.18 -2.82
N LYS A 40 -4.13 8.89 -2.19
CA LYS A 40 -2.71 8.89 -2.55
C LYS A 40 -2.48 9.57 -3.92
N GLU A 41 -1.38 9.27 -4.56
CA GLU A 41 -0.99 9.94 -5.82
C GLU A 41 -1.75 9.45 -7.07
N SER A 42 -2.53 8.37 -6.94
CA SER A 42 -3.28 7.77 -8.06
C SER A 42 -4.73 8.24 -8.08
N ARG A 43 -5.00 9.27 -8.85
CA ARG A 43 -6.38 9.74 -9.07
C ARG A 43 -6.98 9.07 -10.31
N VAL A 44 -8.00 8.26 -10.10
CA VAL A 44 -8.81 7.70 -11.19
C VAL A 44 -10.17 8.37 -11.14
N THR A 45 -10.40 9.29 -12.07
CA THR A 45 -11.66 10.04 -12.15
C THR A 45 -12.83 9.10 -12.42
N GLY A 46 -13.90 9.22 -11.61
CA GLY A 46 -15.11 8.44 -11.76
C GLY A 46 -15.03 7.00 -11.23
N ALA A 47 -14.01 6.67 -10.45
CA ALA A 47 -13.90 5.37 -9.78
C ALA A 47 -14.77 5.27 -8.52
N GLU A 48 -14.96 6.36 -7.80
CA GLU A 48 -15.73 6.42 -6.56
C GLU A 48 -17.17 5.94 -6.75
N GLY A 49 -17.66 5.16 -5.79
CA GLY A 49 -18.97 4.51 -5.83
C GLY A 49 -19.06 3.28 -6.75
N LYS A 50 -18.04 2.98 -7.54
CA LYS A 50 -18.01 1.80 -8.42
C LYS A 50 -17.66 0.54 -7.65
N LEU A 51 -18.19 -0.60 -8.13
CA LEU A 51 -17.86 -1.93 -7.65
C LEU A 51 -16.62 -2.45 -8.37
N VAL A 52 -15.67 -2.98 -7.62
CA VAL A 52 -14.36 -3.41 -8.17
C VAL A 52 -14.52 -4.72 -8.95
N CYS A 53 -15.07 -5.75 -8.32
CA CYS A 53 -15.18 -7.07 -8.93
C CYS A 53 -16.18 -7.06 -10.10
N GLU A 54 -17.34 -6.44 -9.93
CA GLU A 54 -18.35 -6.29 -10.99
C GLU A 54 -17.81 -5.50 -12.18
N GLY A 55 -17.04 -4.43 -11.92
CA GLY A 55 -16.42 -3.64 -12.97
C GLY A 55 -15.42 -4.43 -13.81
N ILE A 56 -14.60 -5.28 -13.16
CA ILE A 56 -13.65 -6.17 -13.86
C ILE A 56 -14.40 -7.23 -14.67
N GLU A 57 -15.38 -7.89 -14.08
CA GLU A 57 -16.19 -8.92 -14.75
C GLU A 57 -16.91 -8.35 -15.97
N THR A 58 -17.48 -7.14 -15.85
CA THR A 58 -18.13 -6.44 -16.96
C THR A 58 -17.16 -6.13 -18.09
N ALA A 59 -15.95 -5.65 -17.75
CA ALA A 59 -14.92 -5.39 -18.75
C ALA A 59 -14.42 -6.67 -19.42
N MET A 60 -14.30 -7.79 -18.67
CA MET A 60 -13.92 -9.09 -19.22
C MET A 60 -14.98 -9.61 -20.20
N ARG A 61 -16.27 -9.47 -19.87
CA ARG A 61 -17.37 -9.84 -20.76
C ARG A 61 -17.36 -9.03 -22.06
N ALA A 62 -17.17 -7.72 -21.96
CA ALA A 62 -17.08 -6.84 -23.12
C ALA A 62 -15.93 -7.20 -24.04
N LEU A 63 -14.77 -7.55 -23.50
CA LEU A 63 -13.60 -8.02 -24.25
C LEU A 63 -13.85 -9.38 -24.91
N GLY A 64 -14.51 -10.31 -24.23
CA GLY A 64 -14.90 -11.61 -24.79
C GLY A 64 -15.92 -11.47 -25.94
N ALA A 65 -16.89 -10.58 -25.79
CA ALA A 65 -17.91 -10.33 -26.83
C ALA A 65 -17.34 -9.63 -28.07
N SER A 66 -16.28 -8.83 -27.92
CA SER A 66 -15.66 -8.10 -29.05
C SER A 66 -14.81 -8.98 -29.99
N GLY A 67 -14.70 -10.28 -29.71
CA GLY A 67 -13.90 -11.21 -30.52
C GLY A 67 -12.38 -10.96 -30.47
N ALA A 68 -11.93 -10.06 -29.61
CA ALA A 68 -10.53 -9.66 -29.46
C ALA A 68 -9.60 -10.80 -29.01
N ARG A 69 -10.18 -11.87 -28.45
CA ARG A 69 -9.50 -13.17 -28.25
C ARG A 69 -10.54 -14.29 -28.38
N ARG A 70 -10.30 -15.24 -29.26
CA ARG A 70 -10.97 -16.54 -29.23
C ARG A 70 -10.47 -17.26 -27.98
N PHE A 71 -11.34 -17.38 -26.97
CA PHE A 71 -11.09 -18.31 -25.87
C PHE A 71 -11.09 -19.72 -26.44
N PRO A 72 -10.17 -20.62 -26.03
CA PRO A 72 -10.27 -22.01 -26.39
C PRO A 72 -11.66 -22.53 -25.95
N PRO A 73 -12.28 -23.48 -26.71
CA PRO A 73 -13.57 -24.01 -26.34
C PRO A 73 -13.47 -24.59 -24.93
N GLN A 74 -14.36 -24.14 -24.06
CA GLN A 74 -14.31 -24.38 -22.62
C GLN A 74 -14.51 -25.85 -22.31
N THR A 75 -13.45 -26.50 -21.89
CA THR A 75 -13.54 -27.76 -21.17
C THR A 75 -13.90 -27.43 -19.72
N LYS A 76 -15.20 -27.46 -19.38
CA LYS A 76 -15.75 -27.39 -18.01
C LYS A 76 -15.49 -26.12 -17.18
N ALA A 77 -15.05 -25.02 -17.73
CA ALA A 77 -14.97 -23.76 -17.01
C ALA A 77 -16.37 -23.22 -16.69
N ALA A 78 -16.55 -22.70 -15.48
CA ALA A 78 -17.79 -22.02 -15.11
C ALA A 78 -18.11 -20.90 -16.11
N PRO A 79 -19.37 -20.72 -16.52
CA PRO A 79 -19.75 -19.67 -17.46
C PRO A 79 -19.26 -18.32 -16.91
N MET A 80 -18.76 -17.45 -17.79
CA MET A 80 -18.36 -16.08 -17.45
C MET A 80 -19.55 -15.39 -16.75
N GLY A 81 -19.37 -14.96 -15.50
CA GLY A 81 -20.43 -14.46 -14.63
C GLY A 81 -20.79 -15.40 -13.47
N ALA A 82 -20.31 -16.65 -13.49
CA ALA A 82 -20.45 -17.56 -12.35
C ALA A 82 -19.22 -17.59 -11.43
N ARG A 83 -18.17 -16.80 -11.76
CA ARG A 83 -16.98 -16.72 -10.92
C ARG A 83 -17.32 -16.11 -9.58
N ARG A 84 -16.80 -16.73 -8.52
CA ARG A 84 -16.89 -16.16 -7.17
C ARG A 84 -15.73 -15.22 -6.95
N TRP A 85 -16.00 -13.95 -7.07
CA TRP A 85 -15.03 -12.90 -6.75
C TRP A 85 -14.99 -12.62 -5.26
N ARG A 86 -13.82 -12.26 -4.78
CA ARG A 86 -13.60 -11.69 -3.45
C ARG A 86 -12.61 -10.55 -3.56
N LEU A 87 -12.96 -9.44 -2.94
CA LEU A 87 -12.06 -8.32 -2.71
C LEU A 87 -11.49 -8.46 -1.31
N ILE A 88 -10.19 -8.30 -1.17
CA ILE A 88 -9.49 -8.25 0.12
C ILE A 88 -8.54 -7.07 0.13
N ASN A 89 -8.25 -6.56 1.33
CA ASN A 89 -7.15 -5.62 1.49
C ASN A 89 -5.81 -6.34 1.25
N ASP A 90 -4.77 -5.59 0.82
CA ASP A 90 -3.44 -6.14 0.52
C ASP A 90 -2.75 -6.72 1.78
N THR A 91 -2.91 -6.09 2.95
CA THR A 91 -2.38 -6.62 4.22
C THR A 91 -3.03 -7.94 4.60
N VAL A 92 -4.34 -8.07 4.40
CA VAL A 92 -5.08 -9.31 4.60
C VAL A 92 -4.60 -10.39 3.61
N GLY A 93 -4.38 -10.01 2.34
CA GLY A 93 -3.82 -10.90 1.33
C GLY A 93 -2.43 -11.42 1.70
N SER A 94 -1.55 -10.53 2.19
CA SER A 94 -0.21 -10.89 2.66
C SER A 94 -0.27 -11.86 3.85
N MET A 95 -1.12 -11.59 4.83
CA MET A 95 -1.29 -12.46 6.00
C MET A 95 -1.79 -13.84 5.61
N LEU A 96 -2.83 -13.92 4.79
CA LEU A 96 -3.38 -15.20 4.33
C LEU A 96 -2.37 -15.99 3.48
N GLY A 97 -1.56 -15.31 2.67
CA GLY A 97 -0.46 -15.91 1.91
C GLY A 97 0.61 -16.50 2.83
N GLY A 98 1.02 -15.77 3.86
CA GLY A 98 1.95 -16.25 4.89
C GLY A 98 1.40 -17.47 5.63
N MET A 99 0.15 -17.41 6.07
CA MET A 99 -0.53 -18.52 6.76
C MET A 99 -0.64 -19.78 5.88
N ALA A 100 -0.79 -19.63 4.58
CA ALA A 100 -0.86 -20.74 3.64
C ALA A 100 0.52 -21.35 3.32
N SER A 101 1.59 -20.59 3.49
CA SER A 101 2.95 -20.95 3.08
C SER A 101 3.78 -21.58 4.20
N CYS A 102 3.30 -21.59 5.44
CA CYS A 102 4.07 -22.07 6.59
C CYS A 102 3.30 -23.11 7.42
N ASP A 103 4.05 -23.83 8.26
CA ASP A 103 3.46 -24.72 9.27
C ASP A 103 2.87 -23.86 10.41
N ARG A 104 1.56 -23.71 10.39
CA ARG A 104 0.80 -22.89 11.33
C ARG A 104 0.92 -23.34 12.80
N SER A 105 1.27 -24.59 13.04
CA SER A 105 1.44 -25.10 14.42
C SER A 105 2.65 -24.52 15.15
N ARG A 106 3.57 -23.89 14.41
CA ARG A 106 4.80 -23.30 14.96
C ARG A 106 4.63 -21.87 15.44
N TYR A 107 3.49 -21.24 15.20
CA TYR A 107 3.25 -19.83 15.47
C TYR A 107 1.97 -19.66 16.29
N ALA A 108 1.97 -18.74 17.23
CA ALA A 108 0.81 -18.43 18.06
C ALA A 108 -0.26 -17.68 17.22
N ASP A 109 0.17 -16.76 16.36
CA ASP A 109 -0.70 -16.00 15.49
C ASP A 109 0.10 -15.37 14.33
N PHE A 110 -0.58 -14.64 13.43
CA PHE A 110 -0.03 -14.01 12.25
C PHE A 110 -0.45 -12.55 12.17
N ILE A 111 0.47 -11.73 11.70
CA ILE A 111 0.25 -10.32 11.39
C ILE A 111 0.58 -10.13 9.91
N GLY A 112 -0.36 -9.55 9.15
CA GLY A 112 -0.07 -9.03 7.83
C GLY A 112 0.50 -7.61 7.96
N PHE A 113 1.64 -7.35 7.34
CA PHE A 113 2.26 -6.04 7.37
C PHE A 113 2.74 -5.65 5.98
N ILE A 114 2.36 -4.46 5.54
CA ILE A 114 2.83 -3.84 4.30
C ILE A 114 3.72 -2.66 4.66
N LEU A 115 4.94 -2.67 4.15
CA LEU A 115 5.86 -1.55 4.15
C LEU A 115 6.32 -1.32 2.71
N GLY A 116 5.62 -0.44 2.04
CA GLY A 116 5.82 -0.12 0.63
C GLY A 116 5.74 1.40 0.42
N THR A 117 5.06 1.84 -0.62
CA THR A 117 4.74 3.26 -0.84
C THR A 117 4.01 3.85 0.35
N GLY A 118 3.06 3.09 0.93
CA GLY A 118 2.43 3.36 2.22
C GLY A 118 2.75 2.26 3.23
N THR A 119 2.15 2.33 4.40
CA THR A 119 2.24 1.29 5.43
C THR A 119 0.88 0.94 5.99
N ASN A 120 0.65 -0.33 6.21
CA ASN A 120 -0.56 -0.83 6.86
C ASN A 120 -0.31 -2.18 7.52
N ALA A 121 -1.18 -2.56 8.45
CA ALA A 121 -1.13 -3.84 9.12
C ALA A 121 -2.53 -4.44 9.28
N CYS A 122 -2.61 -5.76 9.33
CA CYS A 122 -3.80 -6.46 9.77
C CYS A 122 -3.43 -7.55 10.79
N CYS A 123 -4.36 -7.90 11.63
CA CYS A 123 -4.20 -8.96 12.61
C CYS A 123 -5.50 -9.75 12.80
N HIS A 124 -5.36 -10.89 13.42
CA HIS A 124 -6.44 -11.77 13.80
C HIS A 124 -6.87 -11.41 15.23
N VAL A 125 -8.15 -11.24 15.46
CA VAL A 125 -8.68 -10.86 16.78
C VAL A 125 -9.99 -11.60 17.06
N LYS A 126 -10.36 -11.71 18.33
CA LYS A 126 -11.70 -12.14 18.70
C LYS A 126 -12.73 -11.09 18.29
N ALA A 127 -13.83 -11.50 17.70
CA ALA A 127 -14.87 -10.57 17.26
C ALA A 127 -15.43 -9.72 18.41
N CYS A 128 -15.46 -10.25 19.64
CA CYS A 128 -15.89 -9.52 20.84
C CYS A 128 -14.98 -8.35 21.22
N ASP A 129 -13.70 -8.34 20.75
CA ASP A 129 -12.74 -7.28 21.05
C ASP A 129 -12.90 -6.08 20.08
N VAL A 130 -13.65 -6.26 18.98
CA VAL A 130 -13.93 -5.20 17.99
C VAL A 130 -15.14 -4.37 18.42
N THR A 131 -15.04 -3.74 19.58
CA THR A 131 -16.16 -3.04 20.26
C THR A 131 -16.76 -1.88 19.47
N LYS A 132 -16.06 -1.36 18.45
CA LYS A 132 -16.55 -0.29 17.57
C LYS A 132 -17.54 -0.79 16.49
N SER A 133 -17.66 -2.10 16.28
CA SER A 133 -18.58 -2.70 15.31
C SER A 133 -19.49 -3.69 16.01
N PRO A 134 -20.70 -3.28 16.41
CA PRO A 134 -21.68 -4.17 17.04
C PRO A 134 -22.01 -5.39 16.18
N GLU A 135 -22.02 -5.23 14.86
CA GLU A 135 -22.26 -6.35 13.93
C GLU A 135 -21.13 -7.38 14.02
N THR A 136 -19.88 -6.94 14.08
CA THR A 136 -18.74 -7.86 14.23
C THR A 136 -18.81 -8.58 15.57
N VAL A 137 -19.13 -7.89 16.66
CA VAL A 137 -19.32 -8.49 17.98
C VAL A 137 -20.42 -9.56 17.94
N ALA A 138 -21.54 -9.26 17.27
CA ALA A 138 -22.67 -10.17 17.14
C ALA A 138 -22.36 -11.42 16.31
N MET A 139 -21.41 -11.35 15.36
CA MET A 139 -20.96 -12.50 14.59
C MET A 139 -20.28 -13.57 15.46
N GLY A 140 -19.62 -13.15 16.54
CA GLY A 140 -18.84 -14.03 17.42
C GLY A 140 -17.63 -14.66 16.73
N GLY A 141 -16.91 -15.50 17.47
CA GLY A 141 -15.70 -16.17 16.95
C GLY A 141 -14.53 -15.22 16.74
N GLU A 142 -13.82 -15.41 15.65
CA GLU A 142 -12.61 -14.65 15.30
C GLU A 142 -12.78 -13.94 13.96
N THR A 143 -12.12 -12.81 13.81
CA THR A 143 -12.17 -11.99 12.60
C THR A 143 -10.79 -11.39 12.27
N LEU A 144 -10.62 -10.96 11.04
CA LEU A 144 -9.45 -10.19 10.60
C LEU A 144 -9.77 -8.70 10.65
N VAL A 145 -8.88 -7.94 11.27
CA VAL A 145 -9.01 -6.48 11.35
C VAL A 145 -7.88 -5.83 10.56
N ASN A 146 -8.26 -5.05 9.57
CA ASN A 146 -7.36 -4.11 8.91
C ASN A 146 -7.21 -2.88 9.81
N LEU A 147 -5.99 -2.64 10.28
CA LEU A 147 -5.74 -1.67 11.37
C LEU A 147 -5.62 -0.24 10.90
N GLU A 148 -5.39 0.00 9.61
CA GLU A 148 -4.99 1.32 9.07
C GLU A 148 -3.84 1.93 9.89
N SER A 149 -2.80 1.12 10.12
CA SER A 149 -1.70 1.45 11.04
C SER A 149 -0.91 2.69 10.63
N GLY A 150 -0.96 3.09 9.37
CA GLY A 150 -0.43 4.37 8.89
C GLY A 150 -1.01 5.58 9.62
N CYS A 151 -2.26 5.47 10.11
CA CYS A 151 -2.95 6.51 10.86
C CYS A 151 -2.55 6.58 12.35
N PHE A 152 -1.63 5.72 12.84
CA PHE A 152 -1.22 5.71 14.25
C PHE A 152 -0.54 7.02 14.65
N GLY A 153 -1.21 7.82 15.47
CA GLY A 153 -0.81 9.18 15.84
C GLY A 153 -0.07 9.34 17.17
N ARG A 154 0.27 8.24 17.86
CA ARG A 154 0.93 8.28 19.18
C ARG A 154 2.43 8.00 19.14
N ALA A 155 3.02 7.78 17.98
CA ALA A 155 4.46 7.67 17.82
C ALA A 155 5.12 9.03 18.14
N LEU A 156 6.27 8.97 18.82
CA LEU A 156 7.06 10.18 19.06
C LEU A 156 7.65 10.64 17.71
N ARG A 157 7.40 11.90 17.37
CA ARG A 157 7.88 12.51 16.13
C ARG A 157 9.03 13.47 16.41
N GLY A 158 10.10 13.36 15.64
CA GLY A 158 11.20 14.32 15.63
C GLY A 158 10.89 15.55 14.78
N THR A 159 11.80 16.51 14.78
CA THR A 159 11.67 17.78 14.01
C THR A 159 11.52 17.51 12.51
N ALA A 160 12.28 16.54 11.96
CA ALA A 160 12.20 16.19 10.55
C ALA A 160 10.83 15.55 10.20
N ASP A 161 10.28 14.69 11.06
CA ASP A 161 8.96 14.08 10.86
C ASP A 161 7.86 15.14 10.82
N ILE A 162 7.94 16.13 11.72
CA ILE A 162 6.99 17.24 11.78
C ILE A 162 7.09 18.10 10.51
N ALA A 163 8.30 18.43 10.08
CA ALA A 163 8.52 19.23 8.87
C ALA A 163 7.97 18.54 7.62
N VAL A 164 8.20 17.22 7.48
CA VAL A 164 7.65 16.42 6.36
C VAL A 164 6.13 16.38 6.40
N ASP A 165 5.54 16.23 7.58
CA ASP A 165 4.08 16.21 7.75
C ASP A 165 3.46 17.56 7.36
N GLU A 166 3.99 18.66 7.87
CA GLU A 166 3.51 20.02 7.60
C GLU A 166 3.66 20.41 6.12
N ALA A 167 4.72 19.95 5.45
CA ALA A 167 4.93 20.18 4.02
C ALA A 167 4.12 19.25 3.11
N SER A 168 3.43 18.26 3.66
CA SER A 168 2.64 17.31 2.89
C SER A 168 1.32 17.91 2.39
N GLY A 169 0.69 17.26 1.41
CA GLY A 169 -0.64 17.65 0.91
C GLY A 169 -1.79 17.49 1.93
N LEU A 170 -1.57 16.72 2.99
CA LEU A 170 -2.55 16.42 4.04
C LEU A 170 -1.85 16.40 5.41
N PRO A 171 -1.50 17.58 5.98
CA PRO A 171 -0.88 17.66 7.30
C PRO A 171 -1.75 17.04 8.39
N GLY A 172 -1.12 16.26 9.27
CA GLY A 172 -1.79 15.55 10.37
C GLY A 172 -2.45 14.23 9.99
N ASP A 173 -2.59 13.93 8.70
CA ASP A 173 -3.14 12.66 8.22
C ASP A 173 -2.03 11.61 8.07
N HIS A 174 -2.32 10.35 8.40
CA HIS A 174 -1.40 9.20 8.31
C HIS A 174 0.01 9.45 8.88
N PRO A 175 0.14 9.93 10.14
CA PRO A 175 1.43 10.36 10.68
C PRO A 175 2.47 9.23 10.77
N ALA A 176 2.08 8.00 11.11
CA ALA A 176 3.01 6.87 11.15
C ALA A 176 3.48 6.47 9.74
N GLU A 177 2.61 6.54 8.74
CA GLU A 177 2.99 6.28 7.35
C GLU A 177 4.07 7.26 6.89
N LYS A 178 3.93 8.54 7.23
CA LYS A 178 4.90 9.58 6.87
C LYS A 178 6.27 9.40 7.53
N MET A 179 6.33 8.72 8.67
CA MET A 179 7.58 8.45 9.38
C MET A 179 8.37 7.25 8.80
N ILE A 180 7.71 6.27 8.15
CA ILE A 180 8.38 5.00 7.84
C ILE A 180 8.18 4.51 6.41
N SER A 181 7.22 5.05 5.65
CA SER A 181 6.90 4.49 4.35
C SER A 181 7.80 5.00 3.22
N GLY A 182 7.90 4.21 2.15
CA GLY A 182 8.74 4.49 1.00
C GLY A 182 8.42 5.79 0.26
N ALA A 183 7.16 6.25 0.31
CA ALA A 183 6.79 7.53 -0.30
C ALA A 183 7.48 8.73 0.39
N TYR A 184 7.65 8.63 1.72
CA TYR A 184 8.12 9.75 2.55
C TYR A 184 9.59 9.62 2.98
N TYR A 185 10.16 8.43 2.91
CA TYR A 185 11.51 8.16 3.38
C TYR A 185 12.57 9.12 2.78
N ARG A 186 12.48 9.40 1.47
CA ARG A 186 13.37 10.37 0.81
C ARG A 186 13.23 11.80 1.36
N LEU A 187 12.03 12.19 1.76
CA LEU A 187 11.76 13.51 2.33
C LEU A 187 12.32 13.61 3.75
N LEU A 188 12.15 12.54 4.55
CA LEU A 188 12.70 12.46 5.90
C LEU A 188 14.21 12.61 5.92
N LEU A 189 14.95 11.93 5.01
CA LEU A 189 16.40 12.10 4.95
C LEU A 189 16.74 13.53 4.58
N ARG A 190 16.10 14.04 3.53
CA ARG A 190 16.37 15.41 3.10
C ARG A 190 16.20 16.41 4.26
N GLU A 191 15.08 16.35 4.96
CA GLU A 191 14.81 17.21 6.11
C GLU A 191 15.80 16.95 7.28
N THR A 192 16.21 15.72 7.49
CA THR A 192 17.22 15.36 8.50
C THR A 192 18.58 16.00 8.16
N LEU A 193 19.01 15.93 6.90
CA LEU A 193 20.26 16.54 6.45
C LEU A 193 20.21 18.08 6.52
N LEU A 194 19.08 18.68 6.16
CA LEU A 194 18.87 20.13 6.30
C LEU A 194 18.90 20.58 7.76
N LEU A 195 18.31 19.80 8.66
CA LEU A 195 18.37 20.03 10.10
C LEU A 195 19.81 19.92 10.62
N ALA A 196 20.55 18.91 10.19
CA ALA A 196 21.96 18.73 10.55
C ALA A 196 22.82 19.93 10.11
N ALA A 197 22.58 20.48 8.93
CA ALA A 197 23.25 21.71 8.48
C ALA A 197 22.84 22.93 9.33
N LYS A 198 21.58 23.06 9.65
CA LYS A 198 21.07 24.15 10.50
C LYS A 198 21.66 24.12 11.93
N GLU A 199 21.87 22.92 12.46
CA GLU A 199 22.44 22.70 13.80
C GLU A 199 24.00 22.70 13.80
N GLY A 200 24.64 22.88 12.65
CA GLY A 200 26.10 22.97 12.51
C GLY A 200 26.83 21.62 12.49
N PHE A 201 26.11 20.50 12.33
CA PHE A 201 26.72 19.18 12.10
C PHE A 201 27.21 19.01 10.64
N LEU A 202 26.66 19.80 9.72
CA LEU A 202 27.08 19.90 8.33
C LEU A 202 27.35 21.38 8.01
N SER A 203 28.13 21.65 6.96
CA SER A 203 28.39 23.04 6.54
C SER A 203 27.12 23.70 5.96
N ALA A 204 27.10 25.02 5.99
CA ALA A 204 26.02 25.77 5.33
C ALA A 204 25.97 25.46 3.83
N LYS A 205 27.13 25.21 3.19
CA LYS A 205 27.23 24.87 1.77
C LYS A 205 26.61 23.51 1.47
N SER A 206 26.83 22.49 2.30
CA SER A 206 26.16 21.19 2.21
C SER A 206 24.64 21.35 2.35
N GLY A 207 24.19 22.19 3.28
CA GLY A 207 22.77 22.53 3.42
C GLY A 207 22.17 23.13 2.16
N GLU A 208 22.84 24.08 1.53
CA GLU A 208 22.43 24.70 0.25
C GLU A 208 22.35 23.64 -0.88
N ASN A 209 23.37 22.78 -0.99
CA ASN A 209 23.44 21.75 -2.00
C ASN A 209 22.29 20.74 -1.83
N ILE A 210 22.03 20.27 -0.61
CA ILE A 210 20.92 19.37 -0.29
C ILE A 210 19.56 20.04 -0.55
N ALA A 211 19.42 21.33 -0.23
CA ALA A 211 18.19 22.08 -0.51
C ALA A 211 17.88 22.14 -2.01
N ALA A 212 18.92 22.31 -2.84
CA ALA A 212 18.79 22.34 -4.30
C ALA A 212 18.60 20.97 -4.94
N LEU A 213 18.94 19.87 -4.24
CA LEU A 213 18.89 18.52 -4.77
C LEU A 213 17.45 17.97 -4.78
N SER A 214 16.99 17.52 -5.93
CA SER A 214 15.72 16.78 -6.03
C SER A 214 15.96 15.32 -5.65
N VAL A 215 15.90 15.02 -4.34
CA VAL A 215 16.20 13.71 -3.79
C VAL A 215 15.15 12.68 -4.23
N THR A 216 15.59 11.57 -4.83
CA THR A 216 14.76 10.42 -5.16
C THR A 216 14.96 9.28 -4.17
N SER A 217 14.04 8.31 -4.12
CA SER A 217 14.20 7.12 -3.28
C SER A 217 15.42 6.28 -3.65
N ALA A 218 15.78 6.23 -4.94
CA ALA A 218 16.98 5.53 -5.41
C ALA A 218 18.28 6.22 -4.96
N MET A 219 18.32 7.56 -4.96
CA MET A 219 19.45 8.32 -4.44
C MET A 219 19.62 8.11 -2.93
N MET A 220 18.51 8.05 -2.21
CA MET A 220 18.46 7.72 -0.80
C MET A 220 19.04 6.35 -0.50
N ASP A 221 18.56 5.33 -1.23
CA ASP A 221 19.01 3.96 -1.08
C ASP A 221 20.52 3.85 -1.32
N ALA A 222 21.00 4.45 -2.41
CA ALA A 222 22.43 4.52 -2.71
C ALA A 222 23.25 5.16 -1.58
N PHE A 223 22.77 6.28 -1.02
CA PHE A 223 23.45 6.97 0.08
C PHE A 223 23.42 6.13 1.37
N CYS A 224 22.30 5.51 1.72
CA CYS A 224 22.20 4.68 2.92
C CYS A 224 23.07 3.41 2.84
N LEU A 225 23.23 2.83 1.64
CA LEU A 225 24.08 1.66 1.41
C LEU A 225 25.57 2.01 1.43
N ASP A 226 25.94 3.16 0.90
CA ASP A 226 27.33 3.64 0.84
C ASP A 226 27.39 5.17 1.00
N PRO A 227 27.34 5.68 2.25
CA PRO A 227 27.36 7.13 2.52
C PRO A 227 28.62 7.85 2.05
N MET A 228 29.71 7.12 1.84
CA MET A 228 31.00 7.66 1.41
C MET A 228 31.28 7.39 -0.08
N GLY A 229 30.37 6.68 -0.76
CA GLY A 229 30.51 6.32 -2.18
C GLY A 229 30.12 7.43 -3.14
N GLY A 230 30.39 7.22 -4.43
CA GLY A 230 30.03 8.14 -5.50
C GLY A 230 28.53 8.16 -5.78
N ASN A 231 27.76 8.83 -4.95
CA ASN A 231 26.31 9.03 -5.13
C ASN A 231 25.96 10.52 -4.92
N ALA A 232 24.85 10.94 -5.53
CA ALA A 232 24.50 12.36 -5.60
C ALA A 232 24.28 13.03 -4.23
N VAL A 233 23.87 12.27 -3.20
CA VAL A 233 23.70 12.83 -1.84
C VAL A 233 25.07 12.99 -1.19
N ALA A 234 25.98 12.00 -1.29
CA ALA A 234 27.34 12.09 -0.79
C ALA A 234 28.10 13.22 -1.49
N GLU A 235 27.99 13.36 -2.81
CA GLU A 235 28.57 14.46 -3.58
C GLU A 235 28.08 15.83 -3.09
N ALA A 236 26.79 15.96 -2.77
CA ALA A 236 26.24 17.19 -2.20
C ALA A 236 26.82 17.53 -0.82
N LEU A 237 27.33 16.53 -0.08
CA LEU A 237 27.96 16.67 1.24
C LEU A 237 29.49 16.77 1.17
N GLU A 238 30.11 16.37 0.07
CA GLU A 238 31.59 16.31 -0.10
C GLU A 238 32.34 17.66 -0.08
N THR A 239 31.64 18.77 -0.17
CA THR A 239 32.24 20.10 -0.05
C THR A 239 32.87 20.40 1.32
N GLU A 240 32.92 19.43 2.24
CA GLU A 240 33.49 19.54 3.59
C GLU A 240 34.89 18.90 3.72
N LYS A 241 35.46 18.43 2.62
CA LYS A 241 36.77 17.76 2.67
C LYS A 241 37.98 18.71 2.52
N ASP A 242 37.76 20.03 2.52
CA ASP A 242 38.83 21.05 2.47
C ASP A 242 39.19 21.65 3.82
#